data_a7b0ae743bf2465ccbac5bfe3c1b3d56
#
_entry.id   a7b0ae743bf2465ccbac5bfe3c1b3d56
#
_cell.length_a   1.000
_cell.length_b   1.000
_cell.length_c   1.000
_cell.angle_alpha   90.00
_cell.angle_beta   90.00
_cell.angle_gamma   90.00
#
_symmetry.space_group_name_H-M   'P 1'
#
loop_
_entity.id
_entity.type
_entity.pdbx_description
1 polymer ?
#
loop_
_entity_poly.entity_id
_entity_poly.type
_entity_poly.pdbx_seq_one_letter_code
_entity_poly.pdbx_strand_id
1 'polypeptide(L)'
;MEPISIVSGTSTSWSREDSWAQGLWQFEYIFTGPQQFTLNAVADAGCVDVAVAVADSTNWTAGKYQWTLQRKKDLEVVLVATGFVTVLDNPLNQVTVDHRSHAERMLALIETRLEGRIVSDHESYSHNGRSLNRIPIETLKKLAVDYRNRVTKEKRREAGKRPARHARFGMR
;
A
#
# COMPACT_ATOMS: atom_id res chain seq x y z
N MET A 1 0.89 1.17 -23.41
CA MET A 1 1.32 0.21 -22.34
C MET A 1 0.46 0.44 -21.13
N GLU A 2 -0.10 -0.61 -20.56
CA GLU A 2 -1.01 -0.55 -19.41
C GLU A 2 -0.28 -0.08 -18.15
N PRO A 3 -0.94 0.73 -17.29
CA PRO A 3 -0.35 1.21 -16.06
C PRO A 3 -0.16 0.08 -15.03
N ILE A 4 0.92 0.15 -14.25
CA ILE A 4 1.18 -0.77 -13.14
C ILE A 4 0.34 -0.41 -11.91
N SER A 5 0.05 0.89 -11.76
CA SER A 5 -0.79 1.41 -10.67
C SER A 5 -1.67 2.56 -11.13
N ILE A 6 -2.84 2.69 -10.51
CA ILE A 6 -3.81 3.76 -10.74
C ILE A 6 -4.23 4.29 -9.38
N VAL A 7 -4.33 5.61 -9.23
CA VAL A 7 -4.84 6.22 -7.99
C VAL A 7 -6.33 6.47 -8.15
N SER A 8 -7.14 6.01 -7.21
CA SER A 8 -8.59 6.24 -7.21
C SER A 8 -8.91 7.73 -7.17
N GLY A 9 -9.99 8.17 -7.84
CA GLY A 9 -10.37 9.58 -7.90
C GLY A 9 -9.37 10.48 -8.66
N THR A 10 -8.55 9.90 -9.56
CA THR A 10 -7.70 10.67 -10.47
C THR A 10 -7.97 10.28 -11.92
N SER A 11 -7.75 11.21 -12.84
CA SER A 11 -7.79 10.88 -14.26
C SER A 11 -6.53 10.13 -14.68
N THR A 12 -6.68 9.15 -15.53
CA THR A 12 -5.56 8.41 -16.11
C THR A 12 -5.87 8.01 -17.54
N SER A 13 -4.85 7.85 -18.36
CA SER A 13 -4.99 7.38 -19.75
C SER A 13 -3.81 6.51 -20.12
N TRP A 14 -4.05 5.56 -21.01
CA TRP A 14 -3.00 4.75 -21.62
C TRP A 14 -3.42 4.32 -23.01
N SER A 15 -2.43 3.99 -23.83
CA SER A 15 -2.60 3.50 -25.19
C SER A 15 -1.87 2.17 -25.36
N ARG A 16 -2.44 1.29 -26.19
CA ARG A 16 -1.87 0.04 -26.60
C ARG A 16 -1.97 -0.12 -28.13
N GLU A 17 -0.90 -0.50 -28.76
CA GLU A 17 -0.92 -0.88 -30.18
C GLU A 17 -1.60 -2.23 -30.36
N ASP A 18 -2.57 -2.29 -31.26
CA ASP A 18 -3.25 -3.51 -31.68
C ASP A 18 -3.63 -3.40 -33.18
N SER A 19 -3.15 -4.31 -34.00
CA SER A 19 -3.40 -4.31 -35.44
C SER A 19 -4.89 -4.44 -35.82
N TRP A 20 -5.73 -4.90 -34.86
CA TRP A 20 -7.16 -5.01 -35.03
C TRP A 20 -7.93 -3.77 -34.53
N ALA A 21 -7.23 -2.77 -34.02
CA ALA A 21 -7.81 -1.50 -33.60
C ALA A 21 -8.22 -0.64 -34.83
N GLN A 22 -8.95 -1.25 -35.74
CA GLN A 22 -9.48 -0.66 -36.96
C GLN A 22 -10.93 -1.14 -37.17
N GLY A 23 -11.80 -0.24 -37.54
CA GLY A 23 -13.15 -0.56 -38.00
C GLY A 23 -14.13 -0.95 -36.90
N LEU A 24 -14.80 -2.11 -37.05
CA LEU A 24 -15.98 -2.49 -36.29
C LEU A 24 -15.71 -3.22 -34.96
N TRP A 25 -14.48 -3.33 -34.52
CA TRP A 25 -14.14 -3.99 -33.25
C TRP A 25 -14.33 -3.05 -32.07
N GLN A 26 -15.03 -3.51 -31.03
CA GLN A 26 -15.15 -2.85 -29.74
C GLN A 26 -14.16 -3.48 -28.79
N PHE A 27 -13.39 -2.64 -28.09
CA PHE A 27 -12.40 -3.06 -27.11
C PHE A 27 -12.89 -2.71 -25.70
N GLU A 28 -12.70 -3.65 -24.79
CA GLU A 28 -13.17 -3.54 -23.43
C GLU A 28 -12.16 -4.12 -22.45
N TYR A 29 -11.79 -3.35 -21.45
CA TYR A 29 -11.01 -3.82 -20.32
C TYR A 29 -11.94 -4.22 -19.17
N ILE A 30 -11.85 -5.45 -18.71
CA ILE A 30 -12.56 -5.97 -17.56
C ILE A 30 -11.57 -6.09 -16.40
N PHE A 31 -11.85 -5.43 -15.30
CA PHE A 31 -11.05 -5.48 -14.09
C PHE A 31 -11.77 -6.34 -13.05
N THR A 32 -11.03 -7.32 -12.48
CA THR A 32 -11.53 -8.24 -11.47
C THR A 32 -10.61 -8.23 -10.26
N GLY A 33 -11.16 -7.97 -9.09
CA GLY A 33 -10.41 -7.85 -7.83
C GLY A 33 -11.34 -7.58 -6.66
N PRO A 34 -11.02 -6.62 -5.76
CA PRO A 34 -11.90 -6.22 -4.67
C PRO A 34 -13.30 -5.81 -5.12
N GLN A 35 -13.40 -5.27 -6.32
CA GLN A 35 -14.65 -5.06 -7.05
C GLN A 35 -14.46 -5.43 -8.52
N GLN A 36 -15.54 -5.52 -9.29
CA GLN A 36 -15.49 -5.71 -10.73
C GLN A 36 -15.99 -4.45 -11.43
N PHE A 37 -15.26 -3.99 -12.44
CA PHE A 37 -15.67 -2.89 -13.29
C PHE A 37 -15.09 -3.06 -14.71
N THR A 38 -15.68 -2.35 -15.63
CA THR A 38 -15.34 -2.42 -17.05
C THR A 38 -15.06 -1.02 -17.60
N LEU A 39 -14.05 -0.92 -18.45
CA LEU A 39 -13.72 0.30 -19.17
C LEU A 39 -13.79 0.03 -20.67
N ASN A 40 -14.57 0.85 -21.37
CA ASN A 40 -14.56 0.84 -22.83
C ASN A 40 -13.33 1.57 -23.35
N ALA A 41 -12.70 0.99 -24.36
CA ALA A 41 -11.56 1.60 -25.03
C ALA A 41 -11.95 2.07 -26.42
N VAL A 42 -11.37 3.16 -26.86
CA VAL A 42 -11.53 3.69 -28.21
C VAL A 42 -10.47 3.09 -29.11
N ALA A 43 -10.90 2.47 -30.21
CA ALA A 43 -10.00 1.92 -31.22
C ALA A 43 -9.86 2.92 -32.36
N ASP A 44 -8.67 3.45 -32.58
CA ASP A 44 -8.36 4.37 -33.66
C ASP A 44 -6.95 4.13 -34.21
N ALA A 45 -6.84 4.13 -35.51
CA ALA A 45 -5.56 4.09 -36.26
C ALA A 45 -4.56 3.01 -35.80
N GLY A 46 -5.03 1.85 -35.37
CA GLY A 46 -4.17 0.77 -34.87
C GLY A 46 -3.78 0.87 -33.41
N CYS A 47 -4.40 1.77 -32.67
CA CYS A 47 -4.24 1.94 -31.22
C CYS A 47 -5.55 1.74 -30.47
N VAL A 48 -5.46 1.21 -29.29
CA VAL A 48 -6.55 1.05 -28.33
C VAL A 48 -6.28 2.03 -27.21
N ASP A 49 -7.07 3.10 -27.15
CA ASP A 49 -6.92 4.19 -26.20
C ASP A 49 -7.97 4.10 -25.09
N VAL A 50 -7.51 4.22 -23.86
CA VAL A 50 -8.37 4.28 -22.68
C VAL A 50 -8.16 5.62 -21.99
N ALA A 51 -9.25 6.32 -21.73
CA ALA A 51 -9.27 7.51 -20.90
C ALA A 51 -10.26 7.30 -19.75
N VAL A 52 -9.76 7.42 -18.54
CA VAL A 52 -10.55 7.31 -17.31
C VAL A 52 -10.73 8.69 -16.72
N ALA A 53 -11.97 9.11 -16.56
CA ALA A 53 -12.26 10.38 -15.88
C ALA A 53 -12.21 10.20 -14.35
N VAL A 54 -12.03 11.33 -13.64
CA VAL A 54 -12.05 11.37 -12.17
C VAL A 54 -13.34 10.75 -11.61
N ALA A 55 -14.48 11.06 -12.23
CA ALA A 55 -15.79 10.54 -11.80
C ALA A 55 -15.87 9.01 -11.84
N ASP A 56 -15.26 8.39 -12.85
CA ASP A 56 -15.30 6.93 -13.03
C ASP A 56 -14.43 6.22 -11.98
N SER A 57 -13.27 6.80 -11.66
CA SER A 57 -12.31 6.20 -10.74
C SER A 57 -12.56 6.51 -9.25
N THR A 58 -13.45 7.46 -8.93
CA THR A 58 -13.69 7.92 -7.54
C THR A 58 -14.16 6.79 -6.62
N ASN A 59 -14.95 5.86 -7.14
CA ASN A 59 -15.53 4.77 -6.35
C ASN A 59 -14.73 3.46 -6.43
N TRP A 60 -13.53 3.50 -7.01
CA TRP A 60 -12.71 2.29 -7.10
C TRP A 60 -12.10 1.95 -5.76
N THR A 61 -12.31 0.71 -5.33
CA THR A 61 -11.73 0.19 -4.09
C THR A 61 -10.25 -0.09 -4.28
N ALA A 62 -9.43 0.37 -3.35
CA ALA A 62 -7.99 0.08 -3.39
C ALA A 62 -7.71 -1.42 -3.27
N GLY A 63 -6.72 -1.89 -4.02
CA GLY A 63 -6.32 -3.29 -4.02
C GLY A 63 -5.69 -3.74 -5.33
N LYS A 64 -5.39 -5.02 -5.41
CA LYS A 64 -4.82 -5.63 -6.62
C LYS A 64 -5.92 -6.17 -7.51
N TYR A 65 -5.88 -5.79 -8.79
CA TYR A 65 -6.81 -6.20 -9.82
C TYR A 65 -6.09 -6.97 -10.90
N GLN A 66 -6.76 -7.97 -11.45
CA GLN A 66 -6.43 -8.54 -12.73
C GLN A 66 -7.26 -7.82 -13.80
N TRP A 67 -6.62 -7.33 -14.84
CA TRP A 67 -7.31 -6.80 -16.00
C TRP A 67 -7.25 -7.78 -17.16
N THR A 68 -8.31 -7.79 -17.96
CA THR A 68 -8.46 -8.59 -19.17
C THR A 68 -8.93 -7.68 -20.28
N LEU A 69 -8.17 -7.59 -21.36
CA LEU A 69 -8.58 -6.90 -22.58
C LEU A 69 -9.24 -7.89 -23.52
N GLN A 70 -10.45 -7.62 -23.91
CA GLN A 70 -11.16 -8.34 -24.95
C GLN A 70 -11.59 -7.41 -26.09
N ARG A 71 -11.71 -7.98 -27.28
CA ARG A 71 -12.35 -7.32 -28.40
C ARG A 71 -13.59 -8.09 -28.79
N LYS A 72 -14.64 -7.36 -29.17
CA LYS A 72 -15.95 -7.88 -29.53
C LYS A 72 -16.35 -7.37 -30.90
N LYS A 73 -16.93 -8.24 -31.70
CA LYS A 73 -17.60 -7.89 -32.96
C LYS A 73 -18.74 -8.87 -33.20
N ASP A 74 -19.95 -8.36 -33.26
CA ASP A 74 -21.17 -9.15 -33.35
C ASP A 74 -21.24 -10.25 -32.24
N LEU A 75 -21.16 -11.53 -32.62
CA LEU A 75 -21.11 -12.67 -31.71
C LEU A 75 -19.70 -13.16 -31.40
N GLU A 76 -18.68 -12.55 -31.99
CA GLU A 76 -17.28 -12.94 -31.79
C GLU A 76 -16.69 -12.18 -30.61
N VAL A 77 -16.09 -12.92 -29.66
CA VAL A 77 -15.37 -12.36 -28.50
C VAL A 77 -13.99 -12.99 -28.46
N VAL A 78 -12.96 -12.15 -28.51
CA VAL A 78 -11.56 -12.60 -28.51
C VAL A 78 -10.83 -12.00 -27.33
N LEU A 79 -10.16 -12.84 -26.55
CA LEU A 79 -9.22 -12.41 -25.52
C LEU A 79 -7.95 -11.89 -26.18
N VAL A 80 -7.60 -10.63 -25.93
CA VAL A 80 -6.42 -9.98 -26.50
C VAL A 80 -5.22 -10.05 -25.55
N ALA A 81 -5.43 -9.68 -24.29
CA ALA A 81 -4.37 -9.64 -23.30
C ALA A 81 -4.93 -9.69 -21.87
N THR A 82 -4.06 -9.99 -20.93
CA THR A 82 -4.37 -9.95 -19.49
C THR A 82 -3.14 -9.49 -18.71
N GLY A 83 -3.35 -8.91 -17.54
CA GLY A 83 -2.27 -8.47 -16.66
C GLY A 83 -2.79 -8.06 -15.28
N PHE A 84 -1.94 -7.37 -14.54
CA PHE A 84 -2.27 -6.91 -13.19
C PHE A 84 -2.06 -5.40 -13.07
N VAL A 85 -2.88 -4.78 -12.24
CA VAL A 85 -2.77 -3.38 -11.85
C VAL A 85 -3.11 -3.25 -10.36
N THR A 86 -2.50 -2.29 -9.69
CA THR A 86 -2.82 -1.96 -8.31
C THR A 86 -3.56 -0.63 -8.26
N VAL A 87 -4.79 -0.64 -7.74
CA VAL A 87 -5.52 0.58 -7.43
C VAL A 87 -5.08 1.05 -6.05
N LEU A 88 -4.62 2.28 -5.96
CA LEU A 88 -4.17 2.94 -4.73
C LEU A 88 -5.25 3.90 -4.24
N ASP A 89 -5.38 4.03 -2.92
CA ASP A 89 -6.20 5.08 -2.34
C ASP A 89 -5.70 6.47 -2.72
N ASN A 90 -6.63 7.39 -2.91
CA ASN A 90 -6.28 8.78 -3.18
C ASN A 90 -5.76 9.44 -1.89
N PRO A 91 -4.47 9.81 -1.83
CA PRO A 91 -3.91 10.45 -0.64
C PRO A 91 -4.54 11.82 -0.34
N LEU A 92 -5.15 12.48 -1.33
CA LEU A 92 -5.86 13.75 -1.14
C LEU A 92 -7.18 13.60 -0.38
N ASN A 93 -7.78 12.41 -0.40
CA ASN A 93 -9.03 12.11 0.32
C ASN A 93 -8.77 11.60 1.75
N GLN A 94 -7.53 11.33 2.11
CA GLN A 94 -7.17 10.86 3.43
C GLN A 94 -7.05 12.04 4.40
N VAL A 95 -7.99 12.14 5.34
CA VAL A 95 -8.04 13.22 6.34
C VAL A 95 -6.86 13.12 7.33
N THR A 96 -6.40 11.89 7.61
CA THR A 96 -5.24 11.63 8.47
C THR A 96 -4.52 10.37 8.02
N VAL A 97 -3.26 10.50 7.64
CA VAL A 97 -2.38 9.36 7.37
C VAL A 97 -1.35 9.27 8.47
N ASP A 98 -1.30 8.13 9.15
CA ASP A 98 -0.24 7.88 10.12
C ASP A 98 1.05 7.47 9.38
N HIS A 99 1.89 8.45 9.09
CA HIS A 99 3.19 8.26 8.43
C HIS A 99 4.28 7.72 9.35
N ARG A 100 3.96 7.45 10.63
CA ARG A 100 4.94 6.90 11.56
C ARG A 100 5.41 5.52 11.11
N SER A 101 6.71 5.27 11.23
CA SER A 101 7.27 3.95 10.98
C SER A 101 6.72 2.92 11.97
N HIS A 102 6.88 1.62 11.65
CA HIS A 102 6.54 0.56 12.60
C HIS A 102 7.26 0.76 13.95
N ALA A 103 8.54 1.17 13.91
CA ALA A 103 9.31 1.40 15.12
C ALA A 103 8.77 2.57 15.95
N GLU A 104 8.35 3.65 15.31
CA GLU A 104 7.71 4.80 15.98
C GLU A 104 6.38 4.44 16.63
N ARG A 105 5.53 3.67 15.91
CA ARG A 105 4.25 3.19 16.46
C ARG A 105 4.44 2.27 17.67
N MET A 106 5.39 1.33 17.58
CA MET A 106 5.70 0.43 18.69
C MET A 106 6.26 1.17 19.88
N LEU A 107 7.16 2.14 19.67
CA LEU A 107 7.69 2.97 20.74
C LEU A 107 6.56 3.73 21.47
N ALA A 108 5.67 4.37 20.73
CA ALA A 108 4.53 5.08 21.31
C ALA A 108 3.62 4.16 22.15
N LEU A 109 3.33 2.94 21.65
CA LEU A 109 2.53 1.96 22.38
C LEU A 109 3.22 1.49 23.68
N ILE A 110 4.54 1.30 23.67
CA ILE A 110 5.32 0.90 24.86
C ILE A 110 5.35 2.05 25.87
N GLU A 111 5.57 3.28 25.44
CA GLU A 111 5.58 4.47 26.30
C GLU A 111 4.22 4.69 26.95
N THR A 112 3.13 4.66 26.22
CA THR A 112 1.76 4.72 26.74
C THR A 112 1.50 3.62 27.79
N ARG A 113 2.02 2.40 27.53
CA ARG A 113 1.85 1.29 28.47
C ARG A 113 2.70 1.43 29.73
N LEU A 114 3.87 2.04 29.63
CA LEU A 114 4.69 2.40 30.79
C LEU A 114 4.03 3.49 31.64
N GLU A 115 3.50 4.54 31.01
CA GLU A 115 2.76 5.61 31.68
C GLU A 115 1.53 5.06 32.42
N GLY A 116 0.72 4.23 31.76
CA GLY A 116 -0.45 3.59 32.38
C GLY A 116 -0.10 2.67 33.56
N ARG A 117 1.13 2.13 33.62
CA ARG A 117 1.61 1.30 34.74
C ARG A 117 2.09 2.11 35.96
N ILE A 118 2.58 3.32 35.74
CA ILE A 118 2.95 4.22 36.84
C ILE A 118 1.70 4.58 37.67
N VAL A 119 0.54 4.59 37.02
CA VAL A 119 -0.76 4.89 37.69
C VAL A 119 -1.39 3.64 38.34
N SER A 120 -1.10 2.41 37.86
CA SER A 120 -1.66 1.15 38.35
C SER A 120 -0.56 0.19 38.82
N ASP A 121 -0.25 0.16 40.08
CA ASP A 121 0.92 -0.48 40.71
C ASP A 121 0.84 -2.03 40.87
N HIS A 122 0.07 -2.75 40.04
CA HIS A 122 -0.11 -4.19 40.20
C HIS A 122 0.50 -4.97 39.03
N GLU A 123 1.59 -5.70 39.30
CA GLU A 123 2.25 -6.58 38.32
C GLU A 123 1.50 -7.89 38.04
N SER A 124 0.76 -8.39 39.03
CA SER A 124 -0.03 -9.64 38.93
C SER A 124 -1.37 -9.51 39.61
N TYR A 125 -2.40 -10.07 38.99
CA TYR A 125 -3.73 -10.19 39.56
C TYR A 125 -4.20 -11.64 39.46
N SER A 126 -4.62 -12.22 40.55
CA SER A 126 -5.21 -13.55 40.61
C SER A 126 -6.63 -13.47 41.15
N HIS A 127 -7.61 -13.91 40.36
CA HIS A 127 -9.01 -14.00 40.78
C HIS A 127 -9.64 -15.29 40.20
N ASN A 128 -10.33 -16.07 41.08
CA ASN A 128 -11.02 -17.32 40.70
C ASN A 128 -10.18 -18.32 39.85
N GLY A 129 -8.93 -18.56 40.24
CA GLY A 129 -8.08 -19.55 39.58
C GLY A 129 -7.51 -19.11 38.24
N ARG A 130 -7.73 -17.88 37.80
CA ARG A 130 -7.09 -17.28 36.61
C ARG A 130 -6.00 -16.33 37.05
N SER A 131 -4.74 -16.57 36.66
CA SER A 131 -3.63 -15.66 36.89
C SER A 131 -3.36 -14.87 35.62
N LEU A 132 -3.32 -13.55 35.72
CA LEU A 132 -2.92 -12.66 34.64
C LEU A 132 -1.53 -12.11 34.94
N ASN A 133 -0.52 -12.62 34.24
CA ASN A 133 0.83 -12.08 34.34
C ASN A 133 1.04 -10.99 33.29
N ARG A 134 1.41 -9.80 33.75
CA ARG A 134 1.77 -8.68 32.87
C ARG A 134 3.28 -8.73 32.58
N ILE A 135 3.67 -8.18 31.41
CA ILE A 135 5.09 -8.06 31.06
C ILE A 135 5.81 -7.23 32.12
N PRO A 136 6.93 -7.65 32.71
CA PRO A 136 7.66 -6.89 33.70
C PRO A 136 8.04 -5.49 33.21
N ILE A 137 8.00 -4.49 34.09
CA ILE A 137 8.32 -3.10 33.75
C ILE A 137 9.73 -2.97 33.20
N GLU A 138 10.69 -3.72 33.74
CA GLU A 138 12.07 -3.74 33.25
C GLU A 138 12.19 -4.22 31.80
N THR A 139 11.37 -5.19 31.41
CA THR A 139 11.31 -5.67 30.02
C THR A 139 10.74 -4.59 29.10
N LEU A 140 9.69 -3.88 29.52
CA LEU A 140 9.11 -2.78 28.75
C LEU A 140 10.11 -1.63 28.58
N LYS A 141 10.88 -1.29 29.63
CA LYS A 141 11.94 -0.27 29.55
C LYS A 141 13.04 -0.67 28.56
N LYS A 142 13.49 -1.93 28.57
CA LYS A 142 14.47 -2.44 27.60
C LYS A 142 13.94 -2.34 26.17
N LEU A 143 12.70 -2.78 25.94
CA LEU A 143 12.05 -2.66 24.63
C LEU A 143 11.92 -1.19 24.19
N ALA A 144 11.59 -0.27 25.09
CA ALA A 144 11.53 1.16 24.76
C ALA A 144 12.89 1.69 24.28
N VAL A 145 13.98 1.30 24.94
CA VAL A 145 15.34 1.68 24.53
C VAL A 145 15.68 1.10 23.15
N ASP A 146 15.35 -0.15 22.91
CA ASP A 146 15.62 -0.82 21.61
C ASP A 146 14.84 -0.15 20.46
N TYR A 147 13.55 0.12 20.65
CA TYR A 147 12.77 0.80 19.63
C TYR A 147 13.18 2.25 19.43
N ARG A 148 13.57 2.98 20.46
CA ARG A 148 14.13 4.33 20.36
C ARG A 148 15.42 4.34 19.54
N ASN A 149 16.27 3.34 19.72
CA ASN A 149 17.48 3.16 18.90
C ASN A 149 17.14 2.86 17.44
N ARG A 150 16.10 2.06 17.17
CA ARG A 150 15.62 1.79 15.79
C ARG A 150 15.12 3.05 15.11
N VAL A 151 14.24 3.81 15.77
CA VAL A 151 13.74 5.09 15.28
C VAL A 151 14.89 6.07 14.97
N THR A 152 15.88 6.15 15.86
CA THR A 152 17.05 6.99 15.63
C THR A 152 17.85 6.55 14.40
N LYS A 153 17.99 5.25 14.18
CA LYS A 153 18.67 4.71 12.99
C LYS A 153 17.87 4.99 11.71
N GLU A 154 16.56 4.85 11.74
CA GLU A 154 15.66 5.16 10.61
C GLU A 154 15.79 6.64 10.24
N LYS A 155 15.63 7.56 11.18
CA LYS A 155 15.78 9.02 10.97
C LYS A 155 17.16 9.41 10.43
N ARG A 156 18.22 8.74 10.87
CA ARG A 156 19.58 8.97 10.33
C ARG A 156 19.72 8.51 8.88
N ARG A 157 19.07 7.40 8.51
CA ARG A 157 19.04 6.90 7.12
C ARG A 157 18.26 7.83 6.21
N GLU A 158 17.11 8.30 6.64
CA GLU A 158 16.26 9.26 5.91
C GLU A 158 16.99 10.59 5.70
N ALA A 159 17.73 11.06 6.72
CA ALA A 159 18.56 12.25 6.62
C ALA A 159 19.86 12.05 5.80
N GLY A 160 20.05 10.90 5.14
CA GLY A 160 21.23 10.61 4.33
C GLY A 160 22.57 10.50 5.12
N LYS A 161 22.50 10.47 6.44
CA LYS A 161 23.70 10.36 7.30
C LYS A 161 24.19 8.91 7.35
N ARG A 162 25.32 8.62 6.72
CA ARG A 162 25.96 7.30 6.78
C ARG A 162 26.34 6.97 8.24
N PRO A 163 26.19 5.69 8.67
CA PRO A 163 26.66 5.26 9.97
C PRO A 163 28.19 5.50 10.07
N ALA A 164 28.65 6.06 11.19
CA ALA A 164 30.07 6.24 11.42
C ALA A 164 30.77 4.87 11.34
N ARG A 165 31.69 4.72 10.41
CA ARG A 165 32.58 3.55 10.38
C ARG A 165 33.54 3.69 11.57
N HIS A 166 33.46 2.79 12.54
CA HIS A 166 34.50 2.62 13.52
C HIS A 166 35.77 2.19 12.80
N ALA A 167 36.71 3.13 12.64
CA ALA A 167 38.07 2.81 12.25
C ALA A 167 38.72 2.04 13.41
N ARG A 168 38.91 0.72 13.25
CA ARG A 168 39.83 -0.01 14.14
C ARG A 168 41.24 0.42 13.79
N PHE A 169 41.83 1.25 14.62
CA PHE A 169 43.25 1.43 14.61
C PHE A 169 43.90 0.15 15.17
N GLY A 170 44.48 -0.66 14.30
CA GLY A 170 45.34 -1.75 14.69
C GLY A 170 46.68 -1.10 15.15
N MET A 171 46.96 -1.13 16.44
CA MET A 171 48.31 -0.93 16.94
C MET A 171 49.16 -2.14 16.49
N ARG A 172 50.19 -1.88 15.73
CA ARG A 172 51.34 -2.80 15.56
C ARG A 172 52.31 -2.58 16.70
#